data_90d0ddd56638023307a0ba9cc7af52d4
#
_entry.id   90d0ddd56638023307a0ba9cc7af52d4
#
_cell.length_a   1.000
_cell.length_b   1.000
_cell.length_c   1.000
_cell.angle_alpha   90.00
_cell.angle_beta   90.00
_cell.angle_gamma   90.00
#
_symmetry.space_group_name_H-M   'P 1'
#
loop_
_entity.id
_entity.type
_entity.pdbx_description
1 polymer ?
#
loop_
_entity_poly.entity_id
_entity_poly.type
_entity_poly.pdbx_seq_one_letter_code
_entity_poly.pdbx_strand_id
1 'polypeptide(L)'
;SHMTDRIASIESYLMKEDTRKPAHVILKPLPAVTIAYMSVRLSGYAQLFDFMPAMGVEMENAECECVEPDYCFTMYCDEGYKENDIQVEICQAVVEEKPSHGDLKFKQLPPVEMAACVLHKGPYETLPQSYEEIVRYIEENGYEIIGYQRESYIDGIWNKDDPSLWLTEIQFPIRKR
;
A
#
# COMPACT_ATOMS: atom_id res chain seq x y z
N SER A 1 19.98 -4.97 1.30
CA SER A 1 19.49 -4.77 1.22
C SER A 1 19.06 -4.51 1.21
N HIS A 2 18.80 -4.61 1.24
CA HIS A 2 18.09 -4.55 0.80
C HIS A 2 18.13 -4.06 0.28
N MET A 3 18.14 -4.02 0.21
CA MET A 3 18.02 -3.78 -0.54
C MET A 3 18.74 -3.58 -1.16
N THR A 4 19.13 -3.94 -1.24
CA THR A 4 19.66 -3.88 -2.04
C THR A 4 19.98 -3.99 -2.73
N ASP A 5 19.78 -4.55 -2.89
CA ASP A 5 19.90 -4.67 -3.78
C ASP A 5 19.64 -4.40 -4.39
N ARG A 6 19.21 -4.49 -4.20
CA ARG A 6 18.83 -4.40 -5.03
C ARG A 6 19.24 -3.71 -5.70
N ILE A 7 19.68 -3.51 -5.68
CA ILE A 7 20.07 -3.14 -6.43
C ILE A 7 20.65 -3.39 -7.13
N ALA A 8 20.91 -3.93 -7.10
CA ALA A 8 21.42 -4.20 -7.91
C ALA A 8 21.01 -4.35 -8.73
N SER A 9 20.58 -4.62 -8.59
CA SER A 9 20.10 -4.72 -9.43
C SER A 9 19.98 -3.97 -10.09
N ILE A 10 19.86 -3.89 -10.20
CA ILE A 10 19.78 -3.43 -11.06
C ILE A 10 20.72 -3.24 -11.82
N GLU A 11 21.44 -3.36 -11.68
CA GLU A 11 22.23 -3.47 -12.48
C GLU A 11 22.29 -4.27 -13.24
N SER A 12 22.13 -4.86 -13.22
CA SER A 12 21.95 -5.65 -14.02
C SER A 12 20.97 -5.48 -14.59
N TYR A 13 20.52 -5.41 -14.65
CA TYR A 13 19.57 -5.48 -15.14
C TYR A 13 19.88 -5.06 -16.09
N LEU A 14 20.37 -5.15 -16.38
CA LEU A 14 20.68 -5.07 -17.18
C LEU A 14 20.99 -5.75 -18.06
N MET A 15 21.05 -6.48 -18.33
CA MET A 15 21.18 -7.26 -19.09
C MET A 15 20.40 -7.67 -19.78
N LYS A 16 20.08 -8.02 -20.39
CA LYS A 16 19.41 -8.38 -20.89
C LYS A 16 18.49 -8.82 -21.00
N GLU A 17 18.33 -9.36 -22.00
CA GLU A 17 17.44 -10.04 -22.20
C GLU A 17 16.43 -10.12 -21.47
N ASP A 18 15.70 -11.05 -21.41
CA ASP A 18 14.86 -10.91 -20.30
C ASP A 18 15.73 -10.77 -19.12
N THR A 19 16.01 -9.62 -18.83
CA THR A 19 16.84 -9.32 -17.70
C THR A 19 16.01 -8.96 -16.50
N ARG A 20 14.71 -9.17 -16.61
CA ARG A 20 13.80 -8.84 -15.53
C ARG A 20 14.12 -9.71 -14.33
N LYS A 21 14.38 -9.08 -13.22
CA LYS A 21 14.63 -9.80 -11.99
C LYS A 21 13.35 -10.37 -11.44
N PRO A 22 13.43 -11.51 -10.75
CA PRO A 22 12.27 -11.97 -9.98
C PRO A 22 11.88 -10.92 -8.97
N ALA A 23 10.60 -10.82 -8.69
CA ALA A 23 10.11 -9.92 -7.68
C ALA A 23 10.70 -10.27 -6.32
N HIS A 24 11.13 -9.27 -5.57
CA HIS A 24 11.57 -9.44 -4.20
C HIS A 24 10.36 -9.44 -3.28
N VAL A 25 9.67 -10.55 -3.26
CA VAL A 25 8.48 -10.69 -2.43
C VAL A 25 8.88 -11.20 -1.06
N ILE A 26 8.43 -10.49 -0.03
CA ILE A 26 8.66 -10.87 1.36
C ILE A 26 7.34 -11.33 1.93
N LEU A 27 7.38 -12.45 2.66
CA LEU A 27 6.22 -12.95 3.38
C LEU A 27 6.35 -12.54 4.83
N LYS A 28 5.37 -11.83 5.35
CA LYS A 28 5.43 -11.38 6.74
C LYS A 28 4.02 -11.15 7.26
N PRO A 29 3.83 -11.23 8.59
CA PRO A 29 2.53 -10.87 9.16
C PRO A 29 2.36 -9.36 9.16
N LEU A 30 1.11 -8.92 9.18
CA LEU A 30 0.78 -7.51 9.43
C LEU A 30 0.08 -7.46 10.78
N PRO A 31 0.57 -6.65 11.72
CA PRO A 31 -0.04 -6.60 13.05
C PRO A 31 -1.42 -5.96 13.01
N ALA A 32 -2.23 -6.23 14.03
CA ALA A 32 -3.46 -5.49 14.23
C ALA A 32 -3.13 -4.01 14.32
N VAL A 33 -4.01 -3.17 13.82
CA VAL A 33 -3.75 -1.74 13.79
C VAL A 33 -5.05 -0.98 14.00
N THR A 34 -4.96 0.09 14.81
CA THR A 34 -6.07 1.03 14.98
C THR A 34 -5.89 2.12 13.94
N ILE A 35 -6.95 2.40 13.18
CA ILE A 35 -6.86 3.38 12.10
C ILE A 35 -7.92 4.44 12.18
N ALA A 36 -7.55 5.64 11.75
CA ALA A 36 -8.48 6.63 11.27
C ALA A 36 -8.63 6.39 9.77
N TYR A 37 -9.85 6.45 9.24
CA TYR A 37 -10.02 6.16 7.83
C TYR A 37 -11.18 6.96 7.23
N MET A 38 -11.09 7.15 5.92
CA MET A 38 -12.19 7.71 5.13
C MET A 38 -12.50 6.73 4.01
N SER A 39 -13.77 6.40 3.86
CA SER A 39 -14.24 5.51 2.82
C SER A 39 -14.68 6.38 1.65
N VAL A 40 -14.04 6.23 0.50
CA VAL A 40 -14.31 7.07 -0.66
C VAL A 40 -14.45 6.23 -1.91
N ARG A 41 -15.20 6.76 -2.87
CA ARG A 41 -15.38 6.12 -4.16
C ARG A 41 -14.72 7.01 -5.20
N LEU A 42 -13.75 6.44 -5.91
CA LEU A 42 -12.93 7.19 -6.85
C LEU A 42 -13.44 6.95 -8.27
N SER A 43 -13.44 8.00 -9.08
CA SER A 43 -13.69 7.83 -10.52
C SER A 43 -12.42 7.39 -11.24
N GLY A 44 -11.26 7.54 -10.61
CA GLY A 44 -9.97 7.08 -11.12
C GLY A 44 -8.94 7.20 -10.03
N TYR A 45 -7.81 6.53 -10.21
CA TYR A 45 -6.78 6.46 -9.17
C TYR A 45 -6.17 7.83 -8.83
N ALA A 46 -6.14 8.76 -9.80
CA ALA A 46 -5.55 10.07 -9.56
C ALA A 46 -6.29 10.85 -8.48
N GLN A 47 -7.59 10.60 -8.30
CA GLN A 47 -8.38 11.29 -7.27
C GLN A 47 -7.93 10.97 -5.86
N LEU A 48 -7.25 9.84 -5.67
CA LEU A 48 -6.79 9.42 -4.35
C LEU A 48 -5.98 10.52 -3.67
N PHE A 49 -5.13 11.19 -4.45
CA PHE A 49 -4.23 12.19 -3.89
C PHE A 49 -4.92 13.53 -3.63
N ASP A 50 -6.14 13.69 -4.12
CA ASP A 50 -6.98 14.84 -3.77
C ASP A 50 -7.61 14.65 -2.40
N PHE A 51 -7.95 13.40 -2.04
CA PHE A 51 -8.59 13.11 -0.76
C PHE A 51 -7.61 13.06 0.41
N MET A 52 -6.36 12.69 0.16
CA MET A 52 -5.39 12.54 1.25
C MET A 52 -5.16 13.83 2.05
N PRO A 53 -4.95 15.00 1.40
CA PRO A 53 -4.80 16.23 2.18
C PRO A 53 -6.05 16.59 2.96
N ALA A 54 -7.23 16.33 2.38
CA ALA A 54 -8.49 16.60 3.07
C ALA A 54 -8.60 15.76 4.33
N MET A 55 -8.19 14.50 4.25
CA MET A 55 -8.19 13.63 5.42
C MET A 55 -7.23 14.14 6.50
N GLY A 56 -6.06 14.66 6.08
CA GLY A 56 -5.12 15.24 7.03
C GLY A 56 -5.71 16.39 7.82
N VAL A 57 -6.49 17.24 7.16
CA VAL A 57 -7.17 18.35 7.83
C VAL A 57 -8.18 17.82 8.85
N GLU A 58 -8.97 16.80 8.45
CA GLU A 58 -9.96 16.23 9.37
C GLU A 58 -9.28 15.58 10.57
N MET A 59 -8.15 14.91 10.36
CA MET A 59 -7.41 14.29 11.45
C MET A 59 -6.87 15.33 12.41
N GLU A 60 -6.39 16.45 11.88
CA GLU A 60 -5.89 17.53 12.71
C GLU A 60 -7.01 18.13 13.55
N ASN A 61 -8.18 18.35 12.93
CA ASN A 61 -9.34 18.87 13.64
C ASN A 61 -9.81 17.92 14.73
N ALA A 62 -9.68 16.62 14.51
CA ALA A 62 -10.07 15.61 15.49
C ALA A 62 -8.98 15.34 16.51
N GLU A 63 -7.82 16.02 16.39
CA GLU A 63 -6.70 15.90 17.32
C GLU A 63 -6.19 14.47 17.39
N CYS A 64 -6.09 13.83 16.24
CA CYS A 64 -5.56 12.46 16.15
C CYS A 64 -4.06 12.45 16.37
N GLU A 65 -3.59 11.42 17.06
CA GLU A 65 -2.16 11.18 17.24
C GLU A 65 -1.77 9.95 16.43
N CYS A 66 -0.85 10.13 15.48
CA CYS A 66 -0.39 9.03 14.63
C CYS A 66 0.64 8.19 15.37
N VAL A 67 0.69 6.89 15.06
CA VAL A 67 1.69 6.02 15.66
C VAL A 67 3.05 6.21 14.96
N GLU A 68 4.11 5.79 15.66
CA GLU A 68 5.47 5.78 15.12
C GLU A 68 5.99 4.34 15.18
N PRO A 69 6.55 3.81 14.10
CA PRO A 69 6.70 4.46 12.79
C PRO A 69 5.37 4.63 12.08
N ASP A 70 5.32 5.62 11.20
CA ASP A 70 4.11 5.97 10.50
C ASP A 70 3.61 4.84 9.59
N TYR A 71 2.30 4.65 9.55
CA TYR A 71 1.70 3.66 8.66
C TYR A 71 0.47 4.29 8.01
N CYS A 72 0.65 4.72 6.77
CA CYS A 72 -0.39 5.35 5.97
C CYS A 72 -0.59 4.48 4.73
N PHE A 73 -1.82 4.06 4.48
CA PHE A 73 -2.06 3.15 3.36
C PHE A 73 -3.46 3.33 2.80
N THR A 74 -3.63 2.90 1.56
CA THR A 74 -4.94 2.79 0.93
C THR A 74 -5.29 1.31 0.86
N MET A 75 -6.50 0.97 1.29
CA MET A 75 -7.01 -0.39 1.18
C MET A 75 -8.06 -0.40 0.07
N TYR A 76 -7.88 -1.30 -0.89
CA TYR A 76 -8.77 -1.41 -2.03
C TYR A 76 -9.84 -2.44 -1.73
N CYS A 77 -11.09 -1.99 -1.72
CA CYS A 77 -12.20 -2.76 -1.18
C CYS A 77 -13.10 -3.38 -2.26
N ASP A 78 -12.63 -3.42 -3.50
CA ASP A 78 -13.31 -4.10 -4.58
C ASP A 78 -12.59 -5.40 -4.91
N GLU A 79 -13.36 -6.37 -5.40
CA GLU A 79 -12.74 -7.58 -5.92
C GLU A 79 -12.28 -7.31 -7.35
N GLY A 80 -11.01 -7.61 -7.61
CA GLY A 80 -10.46 -7.45 -8.92
C GLY A 80 -10.13 -6.02 -9.27
N TYR A 81 -9.58 -5.85 -10.46
CA TYR A 81 -9.15 -4.56 -10.96
C TYR A 81 -10.31 -3.79 -11.55
N LYS A 82 -10.39 -2.50 -11.24
CA LYS A 82 -11.37 -1.58 -11.82
C LYS A 82 -10.66 -0.31 -12.24
N GLU A 83 -11.10 0.26 -13.37
CA GLU A 83 -10.53 1.50 -13.87
C GLU A 83 -11.27 2.72 -13.35
N ASN A 84 -12.53 2.54 -12.96
CA ASN A 84 -13.34 3.62 -12.40
C ASN A 84 -14.26 3.05 -11.35
N ASP A 85 -14.94 3.92 -10.62
CA ASP A 85 -15.87 3.52 -9.56
C ASP A 85 -15.17 2.62 -8.55
N ILE A 86 -14.01 3.07 -8.08
CA ILE A 86 -13.13 2.29 -7.23
C ILE A 86 -13.44 2.60 -5.77
N GLN A 87 -13.77 1.58 -4.99
CA GLN A 87 -14.06 1.74 -3.57
C GLN A 87 -12.78 1.54 -2.77
N VAL A 88 -12.39 2.55 -2.01
CA VAL A 88 -11.17 2.47 -1.19
C VAL A 88 -11.44 3.02 0.19
N GLU A 89 -10.59 2.60 1.13
CA GLU A 89 -10.46 3.24 2.43
C GLU A 89 -9.06 3.83 2.51
N ILE A 90 -8.99 5.13 2.78
CA ILE A 90 -7.72 5.81 3.01
C ILE A 90 -7.49 5.73 4.51
N CYS A 91 -6.37 5.13 4.91
CA CYS A 91 -6.15 4.73 6.29
C CYS A 91 -4.87 5.32 6.86
N GLN A 92 -4.92 5.68 8.14
CA GLN A 92 -3.76 6.18 8.87
C GLN A 92 -3.75 5.53 10.25
N ALA A 93 -2.66 4.88 10.60
CA ALA A 93 -2.53 4.27 11.93
C ALA A 93 -2.48 5.35 12.99
N VAL A 94 -3.30 5.18 14.02
CA VAL A 94 -3.42 6.15 15.12
C VAL A 94 -3.29 5.43 16.45
N VAL A 95 -3.01 6.23 17.50
CA VAL A 95 -2.77 5.68 18.84
C VAL A 95 -4.08 5.16 19.44
N GLU A 96 -5.20 5.83 19.17
CA GLU A 96 -6.48 5.43 19.74
C GLU A 96 -7.62 5.83 18.83
N GLU A 97 -8.75 5.16 18.99
CA GLU A 97 -9.97 5.53 18.29
C GLU A 97 -10.56 6.77 18.93
N LYS A 98 -11.20 7.59 18.11
CA LYS A 98 -11.94 8.74 18.57
C LYS A 98 -13.34 8.69 17.98
N PRO A 99 -14.28 9.49 18.51
CA PRO A 99 -15.61 9.55 17.89
C PRO A 99 -15.51 10.04 16.44
N SER A 100 -16.41 9.56 15.60
CA SER A 100 -16.47 9.98 14.20
C SER A 100 -16.54 11.48 14.09
N HIS A 101 -15.84 12.04 13.10
CA HIS A 101 -15.77 13.47 12.86
C HIS A 101 -15.95 13.70 11.37
N GLY A 102 -17.16 14.12 10.97
CA GLY A 102 -17.48 14.26 9.57
C GLY A 102 -17.38 12.90 8.87
N ASP A 103 -16.58 12.85 7.80
CA ASP A 103 -16.36 11.60 7.07
C ASP A 103 -15.24 10.77 7.67
N LEU A 104 -14.57 11.28 8.69
CA LEU A 104 -13.47 10.58 9.35
C LEU A 104 -14.04 9.60 10.38
N LYS A 105 -13.66 8.34 10.25
CA LYS A 105 -14.11 7.27 11.12
C LYS A 105 -12.91 6.52 11.66
N PHE A 106 -13.15 5.65 12.64
CA PHE A 106 -12.09 4.92 13.31
C PHE A 106 -12.50 3.47 13.47
N LYS A 107 -11.55 2.57 13.37
CA LYS A 107 -11.79 1.15 13.62
C LYS A 107 -10.47 0.44 13.85
N GLN A 108 -10.56 -0.80 14.29
CA GLN A 108 -9.39 -1.66 14.39
C GLN A 108 -9.43 -2.66 13.26
N LEU A 109 -8.28 -2.85 12.61
CA LEU A 109 -8.13 -3.91 11.63
C LEU A 109 -7.49 -5.10 12.33
N PRO A 110 -8.02 -6.31 12.11
CA PRO A 110 -7.42 -7.49 12.71
C PRO A 110 -6.04 -7.76 12.13
N PRO A 111 -5.22 -8.55 12.83
CA PRO A 111 -3.92 -8.90 12.28
C PRO A 111 -4.08 -9.77 11.03
N VAL A 112 -3.12 -9.67 10.14
CA VAL A 112 -3.02 -10.52 8.96
C VAL A 112 -1.91 -11.52 9.26
N GLU A 113 -2.25 -12.81 9.25
CA GLU A 113 -1.32 -13.85 9.63
C GLU A 113 -0.14 -13.92 8.67
N MET A 114 -0.41 -13.76 7.37
CA MET A 114 0.63 -13.75 6.36
C MET A 114 0.23 -12.82 5.23
N ALA A 115 1.14 -11.94 4.86
CA ALA A 115 0.96 -11.08 3.68
C ALA A 115 2.16 -11.23 2.77
N ALA A 116 1.89 -11.27 1.47
CA ALA A 116 2.94 -11.14 0.48
C ALA A 116 3.14 -9.66 0.23
N CYS A 117 4.38 -9.20 0.33
CA CYS A 117 4.69 -7.77 0.24
C CYS A 117 5.82 -7.55 -0.75
N VAL A 118 5.71 -6.46 -1.52
CA VAL A 118 6.78 -6.07 -2.43
C VAL A 118 6.92 -4.56 -2.38
N LEU A 119 8.16 -4.10 -2.41
CA LEU A 119 8.46 -2.68 -2.46
C LEU A 119 8.53 -2.23 -3.91
N HIS A 120 7.80 -1.17 -4.20
CA HIS A 120 7.82 -0.52 -5.50
C HIS A 120 8.53 0.83 -5.35
N LYS A 121 9.65 1.00 -6.03
CA LYS A 121 10.35 2.27 -6.03
C LYS A 121 10.06 2.99 -7.33
N GLY A 122 9.58 4.22 -7.23
CA GLY A 122 9.29 5.02 -8.40
C GLY A 122 7.89 5.59 -8.37
N PRO A 123 7.50 6.24 -9.48
CA PRO A 123 6.19 6.90 -9.56
C PRO A 123 5.05 5.87 -9.62
N TYR A 124 3.84 6.35 -9.35
CA TYR A 124 2.67 5.48 -9.28
C TYR A 124 2.28 4.92 -10.63
N GLU A 125 2.68 5.59 -11.71
CA GLU A 125 2.38 5.10 -13.07
C GLU A 125 2.98 3.74 -13.34
N THR A 126 4.06 3.37 -12.63
CA THR A 126 4.71 2.08 -12.82
C THR A 126 4.28 1.02 -11.80
N LEU A 127 3.36 1.36 -10.89
CA LEU A 127 2.83 0.37 -9.95
C LEU A 127 2.28 -0.89 -10.62
N PRO A 128 1.60 -0.81 -11.79
CA PRO A 128 1.09 -2.03 -12.41
C PRO A 128 2.13 -3.10 -12.64
N GLN A 129 3.39 -2.72 -12.87
CA GLN A 129 4.46 -3.72 -13.06
C GLN A 129 4.72 -4.50 -11.76
N SER A 130 4.73 -3.81 -10.62
CA SER A 130 4.92 -4.47 -9.33
C SER A 130 3.72 -5.33 -8.97
N TYR A 131 2.52 -4.88 -9.28
CA TYR A 131 1.31 -5.68 -9.07
C TYR A 131 1.37 -6.97 -9.88
N GLU A 132 1.78 -6.88 -11.14
CA GLU A 132 1.88 -8.08 -11.98
C GLU A 132 2.86 -9.08 -11.37
N GLU A 133 3.99 -8.59 -10.88
CA GLU A 133 5.01 -9.45 -10.30
C GLU A 133 4.53 -10.14 -9.02
N ILE A 134 3.88 -9.38 -8.13
CA ILE A 134 3.46 -9.97 -6.86
C ILE A 134 2.32 -10.96 -7.05
N VAL A 135 1.38 -10.66 -7.95
CA VAL A 135 0.27 -11.58 -8.22
C VAL A 135 0.80 -12.86 -8.84
N ARG A 136 1.75 -12.75 -9.76
CA ARG A 136 2.38 -13.92 -10.36
C ARG A 136 3.08 -14.77 -9.30
N TYR A 137 3.82 -14.11 -8.40
CA TYR A 137 4.49 -14.83 -7.31
C TYR A 137 3.47 -15.60 -6.46
N ILE A 138 2.38 -14.96 -6.10
CA ILE A 138 1.35 -15.57 -5.26
C ILE A 138 0.80 -16.83 -5.93
N GLU A 139 0.48 -16.73 -7.23
CA GLU A 139 -0.08 -17.85 -7.96
C GLU A 139 0.92 -18.98 -8.15
N GLU A 140 2.16 -18.62 -8.49
CA GLU A 140 3.17 -19.64 -8.80
C GLU A 140 3.67 -20.38 -7.57
N ASN A 141 3.48 -19.81 -6.40
CA ASN A 141 3.97 -20.43 -5.16
C ASN A 141 2.87 -21.07 -4.32
N GLY A 142 1.69 -21.24 -4.91
CA GLY A 142 0.63 -22.01 -4.25
C GLY A 142 -0.12 -21.26 -3.18
N TYR A 143 -0.16 -19.95 -3.27
CA TYR A 143 -0.92 -19.13 -2.33
C TYR A 143 -2.20 -18.62 -2.97
N GLU A 144 -3.14 -18.17 -2.15
CA GLU A 144 -4.34 -17.48 -2.62
C GLU A 144 -4.52 -16.19 -1.83
N ILE A 145 -5.10 -15.20 -2.48
CA ILE A 145 -5.40 -13.91 -1.86
C ILE A 145 -6.65 -14.06 -1.04
N ILE A 146 -6.62 -13.63 0.23
CA ILE A 146 -7.74 -13.82 1.15
C ILE A 146 -8.29 -12.51 1.73
N GLY A 147 -7.81 -11.37 1.27
CA GLY A 147 -8.29 -10.09 1.78
C GLY A 147 -7.95 -8.96 0.84
N TYR A 148 -8.37 -7.76 1.22
CA TYR A 148 -8.13 -6.57 0.41
C TYR A 148 -6.66 -6.18 0.49
N GLN A 149 -6.07 -5.84 -0.66
CA GLN A 149 -4.68 -5.40 -0.68
C GLN A 149 -4.56 -3.98 -0.15
N ARG A 150 -3.37 -3.69 0.38
CA ARG A 150 -3.01 -2.38 0.89
C ARG A 150 -1.83 -1.84 0.10
N GLU A 151 -1.85 -0.53 -0.16
CA GLU A 151 -0.68 0.18 -0.66
C GLU A 151 -0.21 1.10 0.45
N SER A 152 0.95 0.82 1.00
CA SER A 152 1.51 1.59 2.09
C SER A 152 2.51 2.58 1.53
N TYR A 153 2.34 3.86 1.84
CA TYR A 153 3.15 4.93 1.26
C TYR A 153 4.27 5.27 2.23
N ILE A 154 5.48 4.83 1.90
CA ILE A 154 6.66 5.02 2.74
C ILE A 154 7.33 6.34 2.41
N ASP A 155 7.58 6.57 1.13
CA ASP A 155 8.11 7.84 0.64
C ASP A 155 7.23 8.34 -0.49
N GLY A 156 7.02 9.65 -0.54
CA GLY A 156 6.16 10.24 -1.56
C GLY A 156 6.42 11.73 -1.67
N ILE A 157 5.47 12.44 -2.25
CA ILE A 157 5.63 13.86 -2.54
C ILE A 157 5.86 14.68 -1.26
N TRP A 158 5.43 14.17 -0.11
CA TRP A 158 5.57 14.89 1.16
C TRP A 158 7.01 14.92 1.67
N ASN A 159 7.89 14.03 1.18
CA ASN A 159 9.28 13.98 1.66
C ASN A 159 10.30 13.78 0.55
N LYS A 160 9.88 13.56 -0.69
CA LYS A 160 10.80 13.35 -1.82
C LYS A 160 10.28 14.11 -3.02
N ASP A 161 11.10 15.04 -3.53
CA ASP A 161 10.70 15.81 -4.72
C ASP A 161 10.78 14.98 -5.99
N ASP A 162 11.73 14.05 -6.04
CA ASP A 162 11.96 13.23 -7.24
C ASP A 162 11.09 11.99 -7.19
N PRO A 163 10.12 11.84 -8.11
CA PRO A 163 9.24 10.68 -8.09
C PRO A 163 9.96 9.34 -8.19
N SER A 164 11.16 9.32 -8.76
CA SER A 164 11.93 8.06 -8.84
C SER A 164 12.36 7.56 -7.47
N LEU A 165 12.28 8.41 -6.43
CA LEU A 165 12.65 8.05 -5.07
C LEU A 165 11.43 7.69 -4.20
N TRP A 166 10.23 7.78 -4.74
CA TRP A 166 9.03 7.39 -4.00
C TRP A 166 9.04 5.89 -3.76
N LEU A 167 8.49 5.48 -2.62
CA LEU A 167 8.53 4.09 -2.19
C LEU A 167 7.16 3.69 -1.66
N THR A 168 6.60 2.65 -2.26
CA THR A 168 5.29 2.13 -1.90
C THR A 168 5.41 0.63 -1.64
N GLU A 169 4.84 0.15 -0.54
CA GLU A 169 4.80 -1.29 -0.31
C GLU A 169 3.40 -1.81 -0.63
N ILE A 170 3.33 -2.77 -1.54
CA ILE A 170 2.08 -3.47 -1.85
C ILE A 170 2.00 -4.67 -0.92
N GLN A 171 0.85 -4.83 -0.24
CA GLN A 171 0.65 -5.88 0.77
C GLN A 171 -0.63 -6.65 0.44
N PHE A 172 -0.49 -7.94 0.17
CA PHE A 172 -1.63 -8.82 -0.13
C PHE A 172 -1.79 -9.84 1.00
N PRO A 173 -2.92 -9.82 1.72
CA PRO A 173 -3.21 -10.92 2.66
C PRO A 173 -3.36 -12.23 1.88
N ILE A 174 -2.64 -13.26 2.30
CA ILE A 174 -2.61 -14.54 1.57
C ILE A 174 -2.64 -15.70 2.54
N ARG A 175 -2.92 -16.89 1.99
CA ARG A 175 -2.73 -18.16 2.70
C ARG A 175 -2.35 -19.22 1.70
N LYS A 176 -1.82 -20.33 2.20
CA LYS A 176 -1.58 -21.50 1.35
C LYS A 176 -2.89 -22.06 0.86
N ARG A 177 -2.90 -22.48 -0.40
CA ARG A 177 -4.05 -23.21 -0.95
C ARG A 177 -4.21 -24.55 -0.31
#